data_55b9eb73b6a0f212da5b9342ffbe57a8
#
_entry.id   55b9eb73b6a0f212da5b9342ffbe57a8
#
_cell.length_a   1.000
_cell.length_b   1.000
_cell.length_c   1.000
_cell.angle_alpha   90.00
_cell.angle_beta   90.00
_cell.angle_gamma   90.00
#
_symmetry.space_group_name_H-M   'P 1'
#
loop_
_entity.id
_entity.type
_entity.pdbx_description
1 polymer ?
#
loop_
_entity_poly.entity_id
_entity_poly.type
_entity_poly.pdbx_seq_one_letter_code
_entity_poly.pdbx_strand_id
1 'polypeptide(L)'
;MGRVERRAQAKRDGRNVKEVQEKIREHNELKPRSFAMIIGFLVLFFVVLYLITGLFITKDLKWFDKKKTSDNESNSTYVNNKILAVNSLNQKEEEYYVYYYDSSKEDSDVGSIMDSMEITVYRVDLSDAFNSNYIGEVSGVVTDISDLKVTDPTVIKVVSSNITEFYGGVEEIKNNLQ
;
A
#
# COMPACT_ATOMS: atom_id res chain seq x y z
N MET A 1 -45.43 -23.25 6.25
CA MET A 1 -46.58 -23.65 7.13
C MET A 1 -46.82 -22.54 8.15
N GLY A 2 -47.98 -21.89 8.07
CA GLY A 2 -48.30 -20.72 8.88
C GLY A 2 -48.70 -21.09 10.33
N ARG A 3 -48.69 -20.08 11.22
CA ARG A 3 -49.07 -20.24 12.64
C ARG A 3 -50.48 -20.86 12.82
N VAL A 4 -51.40 -20.53 11.92
CA VAL A 4 -52.79 -21.00 11.94
C VAL A 4 -52.87 -22.49 11.58
N GLU A 5 -52.12 -22.93 10.59
CA GLU A 5 -52.09 -24.34 10.16
C GLU A 5 -51.50 -25.26 11.25
N ARG A 6 -50.46 -24.81 11.96
CA ARG A 6 -49.89 -25.59 13.08
C ARG A 6 -50.85 -25.74 14.26
N ARG A 7 -51.66 -24.73 14.54
CA ARG A 7 -52.74 -24.79 15.57
C ARG A 7 -53.84 -25.74 15.18
N ALA A 8 -54.24 -25.73 13.91
CA ALA A 8 -55.25 -26.66 13.40
C ALA A 8 -54.76 -28.11 13.42
N GLN A 9 -53.47 -28.33 13.10
CA GLN A 9 -52.87 -29.67 13.13
C GLN A 9 -52.72 -30.20 14.57
N ALA A 10 -52.27 -29.35 15.52
CA ALA A 10 -52.16 -29.72 16.93
C ALA A 10 -53.52 -30.06 17.54
N LYS A 11 -54.61 -29.38 17.10
CA LYS A 11 -55.99 -29.69 17.55
C LYS A 11 -56.51 -31.01 16.98
N ARG A 12 -56.12 -31.40 15.77
CA ARG A 12 -56.42 -32.69 15.14
C ARG A 12 -55.70 -33.85 15.81
N ASP A 13 -54.42 -33.60 16.21
CA ASP A 13 -53.57 -34.62 16.83
C ASP A 13 -53.82 -34.77 18.33
N GLY A 14 -54.89 -34.16 18.89
CA GLY A 14 -55.27 -34.26 20.32
C GLY A 14 -54.24 -33.63 21.27
N ARG A 15 -53.27 -32.87 20.75
CA ARG A 15 -52.20 -32.23 21.56
C ARG A 15 -52.71 -30.90 22.17
N ASN A 16 -52.29 -30.63 23.37
CA ASN A 16 -52.60 -29.38 24.02
C ASN A 16 -51.94 -28.22 23.28
N VAL A 17 -52.78 -27.31 22.71
CA VAL A 17 -52.32 -26.14 21.91
C VAL A 17 -51.35 -25.25 22.70
N LYS A 18 -51.49 -25.20 24.02
CA LYS A 18 -50.60 -24.45 24.93
C LYS A 18 -49.20 -25.08 24.95
N GLU A 19 -49.12 -26.36 25.03
CA GLU A 19 -47.83 -27.11 25.10
C GLU A 19 -47.02 -26.97 23.80
N VAL A 20 -47.71 -26.96 22.65
CA VAL A 20 -47.07 -26.73 21.34
C VAL A 20 -46.60 -25.28 21.21
N GLN A 21 -47.35 -24.32 21.76
CA GLN A 21 -46.92 -22.92 21.77
C GLN A 21 -45.74 -22.64 22.71
N GLU A 22 -45.70 -23.33 23.84
CA GLU A 22 -44.60 -23.23 24.80
C GLU A 22 -43.29 -23.78 24.21
N LYS A 23 -43.33 -24.94 23.58
CA LYS A 23 -42.20 -25.53 22.85
C LYS A 23 -41.70 -24.64 21.69
N ILE A 24 -42.60 -23.93 20.99
CA ILE A 24 -42.24 -23.02 19.92
C ILE A 24 -41.58 -21.73 20.49
N ARG A 25 -42.00 -21.27 21.66
CA ARG A 25 -41.36 -20.15 22.36
C ARG A 25 -39.97 -20.54 22.85
N GLU A 26 -39.82 -21.68 23.51
CA GLU A 26 -38.49 -22.15 23.98
C GLU A 26 -37.50 -22.33 22.84
N HIS A 27 -37.97 -22.75 21.66
CA HIS A 27 -37.09 -22.94 20.51
C HIS A 27 -36.71 -21.62 19.81
N ASN A 28 -37.50 -20.54 19.97
CA ASN A 28 -37.24 -19.22 19.41
C ASN A 28 -36.57 -18.25 20.39
N GLU A 29 -36.49 -18.55 21.66
CA GLU A 29 -35.73 -17.76 22.63
C GLU A 29 -34.25 -18.12 22.48
N LEU A 30 -33.52 -17.23 21.82
CA LEU A 30 -32.04 -17.26 21.83
C LEU A 30 -31.60 -17.27 23.29
N LYS A 31 -31.07 -18.41 23.75
CA LYS A 31 -30.55 -18.54 25.11
C LYS A 31 -29.64 -17.34 25.39
N PRO A 32 -29.79 -16.65 26.55
CA PRO A 32 -29.02 -15.46 26.84
C PRO A 32 -27.49 -15.64 26.69
N ARG A 33 -27.01 -16.89 26.87
CA ARG A 33 -25.61 -17.26 26.56
C ARG A 33 -25.25 -17.15 25.09
N SER A 34 -26.14 -17.50 24.18
CA SER A 34 -25.88 -17.37 22.72
C SER A 34 -25.89 -15.91 22.29
N PHE A 35 -26.73 -15.09 22.88
CA PHE A 35 -26.77 -13.65 22.62
C PHE A 35 -25.49 -12.94 23.11
N ALA A 36 -25.00 -13.31 24.31
CA ALA A 36 -23.74 -12.79 24.84
C ALA A 36 -22.54 -13.19 23.98
N MET A 37 -22.52 -14.43 23.42
CA MET A 37 -21.48 -14.86 22.48
C MET A 37 -21.51 -14.06 21.17
N ILE A 38 -22.69 -13.78 20.62
CA ILE A 38 -22.83 -13.00 19.39
C ILE A 38 -22.31 -11.57 19.60
N ILE A 39 -22.66 -10.95 20.72
CA ILE A 39 -22.16 -9.60 21.07
C ILE A 39 -20.65 -9.64 21.27
N GLY A 40 -20.11 -10.62 21.97
CA GLY A 40 -18.67 -10.79 22.17
C GLY A 40 -17.92 -10.95 20.85
N PHE A 41 -18.45 -11.72 19.91
CA PHE A 41 -17.87 -11.89 18.58
C PHE A 41 -17.90 -10.60 17.76
N LEU A 42 -18.98 -9.84 17.86
CA LEU A 42 -19.16 -8.56 17.17
C LEU A 42 -18.16 -7.51 17.70
N VAL A 43 -17.99 -7.44 19.01
CA VAL A 43 -17.00 -6.54 19.63
C VAL A 43 -15.57 -6.93 19.21
N LEU A 44 -15.24 -8.22 19.25
CA LEU A 44 -13.94 -8.73 18.80
C LEU A 44 -13.68 -8.37 17.33
N PHE A 45 -14.69 -8.54 16.47
CA PHE A 45 -14.59 -8.19 15.06
C PHE A 45 -14.28 -6.70 14.85
N PHE A 46 -14.96 -5.81 15.57
CA PHE A 46 -14.67 -4.38 15.48
C PHE A 46 -13.28 -3.99 16.03
N VAL A 47 -12.81 -4.68 17.08
CA VAL A 47 -11.44 -4.48 17.60
C VAL A 47 -10.41 -4.90 16.56
N VAL A 48 -10.60 -6.04 15.90
CA VAL A 48 -9.70 -6.50 14.82
C VAL A 48 -9.75 -5.55 13.64
N LEU A 49 -10.93 -5.10 13.21
CA LEU A 49 -11.06 -4.08 12.15
C LEU A 49 -10.34 -2.78 12.52
N TYR A 50 -10.51 -2.30 13.75
CA TYR A 50 -9.84 -1.11 14.24
C TYR A 50 -8.31 -1.26 14.23
N LEU A 51 -7.79 -2.42 14.65
CA LEU A 51 -6.36 -2.72 14.59
C LEU A 51 -5.84 -2.77 13.15
N ILE A 52 -6.58 -3.43 12.25
CA ILE A 52 -6.23 -3.49 10.82
C ILE A 52 -6.25 -2.08 10.22
N THR A 53 -7.30 -1.30 10.48
CA THR A 53 -7.41 0.07 9.97
C THR A 53 -6.30 0.96 10.53
N GLY A 54 -6.01 0.85 11.83
CA GLY A 54 -4.89 1.55 12.47
C GLY A 54 -3.52 1.16 11.88
N LEU A 55 -3.31 -0.13 11.58
CA LEU A 55 -2.07 -0.63 10.97
C LEU A 55 -1.87 -0.14 9.52
N PHE A 56 -2.94 -0.09 8.73
CA PHE A 56 -2.85 0.22 7.29
C PHE A 56 -3.04 1.71 6.98
N ILE A 57 -3.84 2.46 7.74
CA ILE A 57 -4.15 3.86 7.44
C ILE A 57 -3.28 4.84 8.22
N THR A 58 -2.97 4.58 9.46
CA THR A 58 -2.24 5.53 10.31
C THR A 58 -0.78 5.17 10.46
N LYS A 59 -0.04 4.60 9.60
CA LYS A 59 1.45 4.43 9.63
C LYS A 59 2.18 4.78 10.96
N ASP A 60 1.45 4.94 12.04
CA ASP A 60 1.95 5.43 13.34
C ASP A 60 2.43 4.33 14.30
N LEU A 61 2.49 3.09 13.86
CA LEU A 61 3.06 2.02 14.67
C LEU A 61 4.59 2.00 14.56
N LYS A 62 5.21 3.00 15.14
CA LYS A 62 6.67 3.09 15.39
C LYS A 62 7.25 1.91 16.19
N TRP A 63 6.45 0.94 16.61
CA TRP A 63 6.93 -0.22 17.35
C TRP A 63 7.43 -1.35 16.44
N PHE A 64 7.05 -1.36 15.15
CA PHE A 64 7.60 -2.29 14.17
C PHE A 64 8.93 -1.83 13.58
N ASP A 65 9.28 -0.56 13.71
CA ASP A 65 10.58 -0.04 13.26
C ASP A 65 11.77 -0.45 14.15
N LYS A 66 11.53 -1.22 15.23
CA LYS A 66 12.57 -1.63 16.18
C LYS A 66 13.29 -2.92 15.83
N LYS A 67 13.44 -3.25 14.54
CA LYS A 67 14.31 -4.37 14.14
C LYS A 67 15.00 -4.17 12.79
N LYS A 68 15.73 -3.07 12.65
CA LYS A 68 16.90 -2.97 11.78
C LYS A 68 17.88 -1.93 12.36
N THR A 69 18.40 -2.23 13.54
CA THR A 69 19.62 -1.60 13.99
C THR A 69 20.53 -2.72 14.43
N SER A 70 21.42 -3.11 13.58
CA SER A 70 22.65 -3.76 13.96
C SER A 70 23.70 -3.26 12.97
N ASP A 71 24.43 -2.27 13.47
CA ASP A 71 25.87 -2.11 13.35
C ASP A 71 26.46 -2.15 11.94
N ASN A 72 26.70 -0.97 11.38
CA ASN A 72 28.06 -0.58 11.00
C ASN A 72 28.05 0.94 10.75
N GLU A 73 28.61 1.69 11.72
CA GLU A 73 29.10 3.03 11.50
C GLU A 73 30.23 2.96 10.47
N SER A 74 29.89 3.24 9.23
CA SER A 74 30.81 3.83 8.28
C SER A 74 30.06 4.97 7.61
N ASN A 75 30.60 6.17 7.77
CA ASN A 75 30.13 7.45 7.25
C ASN A 75 29.80 7.37 5.75
N SER A 76 28.57 7.06 5.42
CA SER A 76 27.90 7.50 4.22
C SER A 76 26.42 7.63 4.55
N THR A 77 25.92 8.86 4.52
CA THR A 77 24.51 9.16 4.70
C THR A 77 23.77 8.64 3.46
N TYR A 78 23.66 7.33 3.31
CA TYR A 78 22.76 6.73 2.34
C TYR A 78 21.33 6.84 2.91
N VAL A 79 20.73 7.99 2.72
CA VAL A 79 19.29 8.13 2.84
C VAL A 79 18.71 7.24 1.76
N ASN A 80 17.93 6.24 2.14
CA ASN A 80 17.31 5.30 1.21
C ASN A 80 16.16 6.01 0.48
N ASN A 81 16.52 6.84 -0.52
CA ASN A 81 15.61 7.68 -1.31
C ASN A 81 14.86 6.86 -2.39
N LYS A 82 14.61 5.58 -2.15
CA LYS A 82 13.78 4.77 -3.06
C LYS A 82 12.33 5.25 -3.03
N ILE A 83 11.80 5.56 -4.22
CA ILE A 83 10.41 6.00 -4.40
C ILE A 83 9.74 5.21 -5.54
N LEU A 84 8.43 5.26 -5.63
CA LEU A 84 7.69 4.81 -6.81
C LEU A 84 7.68 5.91 -7.88
N ALA A 85 7.66 5.53 -9.15
CA ALA A 85 7.65 6.45 -10.28
C ALA A 85 6.50 7.47 -10.22
N VAL A 86 5.33 7.07 -9.75
CA VAL A 86 4.17 7.97 -9.56
C VAL A 86 4.47 9.13 -8.62
N ASN A 87 5.44 9.00 -7.73
CA ASN A 87 5.82 10.01 -6.74
C ASN A 87 6.98 10.90 -7.22
N SER A 88 7.47 10.72 -8.44
CA SER A 88 8.66 11.40 -8.94
C SER A 88 8.53 12.92 -8.99
N LEU A 89 7.33 13.47 -9.15
CA LEU A 89 7.09 14.93 -9.17
C LEU A 89 6.54 15.48 -7.85
N ASN A 90 6.37 14.62 -6.84
CA ASN A 90 5.73 15.00 -5.57
C ASN A 90 6.64 14.70 -4.37
N GLN A 91 7.83 15.31 -4.38
CA GLN A 91 8.77 15.26 -3.27
C GLN A 91 8.75 16.58 -2.48
N LYS A 92 9.44 16.63 -1.34
CA LYS A 92 9.43 17.78 -0.43
C LYS A 92 10.41 18.87 -0.83
N GLU A 93 11.47 18.47 -1.51
CA GLU A 93 12.53 19.35 -1.95
C GLU A 93 12.06 20.18 -3.15
N GLU A 94 12.51 21.43 -3.23
CA GLU A 94 12.21 22.32 -4.34
C GLU A 94 12.95 21.91 -5.62
N GLU A 95 14.17 21.36 -5.46
CA GLU A 95 15.04 20.90 -6.54
C GLU A 95 15.64 19.55 -6.18
N TYR A 96 15.52 18.57 -7.07
CA TYR A 96 16.06 17.22 -6.90
C TYR A 96 16.19 16.51 -8.24
N TYR A 97 16.96 15.39 -8.22
CA TYR A 97 17.03 14.46 -9.33
C TYR A 97 16.23 13.18 -9.04
N VAL A 98 15.72 12.53 -10.10
CA VAL A 98 15.14 11.21 -10.01
C VAL A 98 15.87 10.30 -11.00
N TYR A 99 16.50 9.27 -10.47
CA TYR A 99 17.23 8.26 -11.22
C TYR A 99 16.37 6.99 -11.39
N TYR A 100 16.03 6.70 -12.63
CA TYR A 100 15.32 5.49 -13.02
C TYR A 100 16.33 4.45 -13.49
N TYR A 101 16.31 3.27 -12.88
CA TYR A 101 17.27 2.21 -13.14
C TYR A 101 16.62 0.84 -12.98
N ASP A 102 17.15 -0.17 -13.66
CA ASP A 102 16.80 -1.58 -13.45
C ASP A 102 17.81 -2.17 -12.45
N SER A 103 17.35 -2.51 -11.25
CA SER A 103 18.23 -3.05 -10.20
C SER A 103 18.92 -4.37 -10.57
N SER A 104 18.45 -5.07 -11.59
CA SER A 104 19.07 -6.28 -12.13
C SER A 104 20.25 -6.01 -13.07
N LYS A 105 20.38 -4.77 -13.57
CA LYS A 105 21.34 -4.36 -14.63
C LYS A 105 22.00 -3.01 -14.35
N GLU A 106 21.94 -2.52 -13.12
CA GLU A 106 22.42 -1.18 -12.76
C GLU A 106 23.86 -0.95 -13.23
N ASP A 107 24.06 0.11 -13.99
CA ASP A 107 25.40 0.57 -14.40
C ASP A 107 26.10 1.20 -13.21
N SER A 108 27.23 0.61 -12.78
CA SER A 108 27.99 1.05 -11.61
C SER A 108 28.53 2.46 -11.74
N ASP A 109 28.83 2.91 -12.96
CA ASP A 109 29.36 4.25 -13.21
C ASP A 109 28.27 5.29 -13.02
N VAL A 110 27.07 5.05 -13.57
CA VAL A 110 25.92 5.94 -13.38
C VAL A 110 25.50 5.98 -11.91
N GLY A 111 25.45 4.81 -11.26
CA GLY A 111 25.20 4.72 -9.82
C GLY A 111 26.16 5.59 -9.00
N SER A 112 27.46 5.54 -9.33
CA SER A 112 28.50 6.34 -8.65
C SER A 112 28.35 7.85 -8.89
N ILE A 113 27.97 8.27 -10.08
CA ILE A 113 27.67 9.68 -10.36
C ILE A 113 26.50 10.14 -9.49
N MET A 114 25.41 9.37 -9.44
CA MET A 114 24.24 9.70 -8.61
C MET A 114 24.59 9.78 -7.12
N ASP A 115 25.48 8.92 -6.64
CA ASP A 115 25.91 8.92 -5.24
C ASP A 115 26.85 10.10 -4.89
N SER A 116 27.53 10.67 -5.87
CA SER A 116 28.43 11.81 -5.69
C SER A 116 27.74 13.18 -5.77
N MET A 117 26.46 13.21 -6.14
CA MET A 117 25.72 14.47 -6.27
C MET A 117 25.46 15.14 -4.92
N GLU A 118 25.67 16.45 -4.85
CA GLU A 118 25.34 17.27 -3.67
C GLU A 118 23.83 17.51 -3.52
N ILE A 119 23.08 17.42 -4.62
CA ILE A 119 21.61 17.56 -4.65
C ILE A 119 20.97 16.21 -4.35
N THR A 120 19.83 16.23 -3.70
CA THR A 120 19.07 15.02 -3.38
C THR A 120 18.73 14.23 -4.65
N VAL A 121 19.08 12.95 -4.68
CA VAL A 121 18.73 12.02 -5.75
C VAL A 121 17.74 11.01 -5.22
N TYR A 122 16.56 10.94 -5.81
CA TYR A 122 15.59 9.88 -5.61
C TYR A 122 15.83 8.74 -6.61
N ARG A 123 15.60 7.50 -6.20
CA ARG A 123 15.84 6.32 -7.01
C ARG A 123 14.53 5.58 -7.27
N VAL A 124 14.27 5.26 -8.54
CA VAL A 124 13.10 4.49 -8.99
C VAL A 124 13.59 3.20 -9.65
N ASP A 125 13.25 2.08 -9.05
CA ASP A 125 13.59 0.76 -9.59
C ASP A 125 12.57 0.33 -10.64
N LEU A 126 12.98 0.29 -11.90
CA LEU A 126 12.13 -0.11 -13.04
C LEU A 126 11.83 -1.61 -13.05
N SER A 127 12.59 -2.44 -12.33
CA SER A 127 12.29 -3.86 -12.16
C SER A 127 11.10 -4.10 -11.23
N ASP A 128 10.67 -3.09 -10.46
CA ASP A 128 9.48 -3.17 -9.63
C ASP A 128 8.22 -3.11 -10.49
N ALA A 129 7.33 -4.09 -10.32
CA ALA A 129 6.08 -4.21 -11.07
C ALA A 129 5.18 -2.96 -10.97
N PHE A 130 5.24 -2.22 -9.86
CA PHE A 130 4.48 -0.96 -9.68
C PHE A 130 4.97 0.17 -10.60
N ASN A 131 6.20 0.08 -11.12
CA ASN A 131 6.78 1.07 -12.02
C ASN A 131 6.67 0.67 -13.50
N SER A 132 6.13 -0.51 -13.82
CA SER A 132 6.06 -1.07 -15.18
C SER A 132 5.34 -0.15 -16.18
N ASN A 133 4.36 0.63 -15.73
CA ASN A 133 3.62 1.57 -16.57
C ASN A 133 4.46 2.74 -17.08
N TYR A 134 5.62 3.00 -16.48
CA TYR A 134 6.53 4.09 -16.84
C TYR A 134 7.64 3.65 -17.80
N ILE A 135 7.74 2.34 -18.08
CA ILE A 135 8.72 1.79 -19.02
C ILE A 135 8.18 1.94 -20.44
N GLY A 136 8.96 2.54 -21.33
CA GLY A 136 8.57 2.67 -22.73
C GLY A 136 9.52 3.54 -23.53
N GLU A 137 9.11 3.91 -24.73
CA GLU A 137 9.83 4.87 -25.54
C GLU A 137 9.89 6.22 -24.83
N VAL A 138 11.09 6.78 -24.75
CA VAL A 138 11.38 7.99 -23.96
C VAL A 138 10.49 9.15 -24.40
N SER A 139 9.72 9.70 -23.42
CA SER A 139 8.81 10.82 -23.69
C SER A 139 9.48 12.19 -23.66
N GLY A 140 10.66 12.31 -23.02
CA GLY A 140 11.30 13.59 -22.72
C GLY A 140 10.60 14.31 -21.57
N VAL A 141 10.64 15.66 -21.60
CA VAL A 141 10.00 16.50 -20.59
C VAL A 141 8.49 16.48 -20.74
N VAL A 142 7.79 16.07 -19.69
CA VAL A 142 6.33 16.02 -19.62
C VAL A 142 5.84 16.85 -18.44
N THR A 143 4.58 17.30 -18.50
CA THR A 143 3.91 18.04 -17.41
C THR A 143 3.13 17.15 -16.47
N ASP A 144 2.63 16.02 -16.97
CA ASP A 144 1.90 15.04 -16.17
C ASP A 144 2.75 13.78 -16.01
N ILE A 145 2.88 13.29 -14.80
CA ILE A 145 3.65 12.09 -14.49
C ILE A 145 3.09 10.84 -15.20
N SER A 146 1.79 10.81 -15.52
CA SER A 146 1.15 9.69 -16.22
C SER A 146 1.66 9.52 -17.66
N ASP A 147 2.14 10.62 -18.26
CA ASP A 147 2.66 10.64 -19.63
C ASP A 147 4.16 10.31 -19.70
N LEU A 148 4.81 10.26 -18.53
CA LEU A 148 6.24 9.96 -18.45
C LEU A 148 6.53 8.53 -18.89
N LYS A 149 7.42 8.39 -19.87
CA LYS A 149 8.02 7.13 -20.29
C LYS A 149 9.52 7.22 -20.25
N VAL A 150 10.15 6.23 -19.65
CA VAL A 150 11.60 6.17 -19.43
C VAL A 150 12.15 4.81 -19.85
N THR A 151 13.42 4.80 -20.17
CA THR A 151 14.24 3.58 -20.34
C THR A 151 15.27 3.50 -19.20
N ASP A 152 15.92 2.36 -19.08
CA ASP A 152 17.05 2.16 -18.17
C ASP A 152 18.38 2.48 -18.90
N PRO A 153 19.26 3.34 -18.33
CA PRO A 153 19.02 4.30 -17.26
C PRO A 153 18.45 5.62 -17.76
N THR A 154 17.67 6.30 -16.93
CA THR A 154 17.21 7.68 -17.19
C THR A 154 17.33 8.51 -15.93
N VAL A 155 17.74 9.79 -16.08
CA VAL A 155 17.75 10.76 -14.99
C VAL A 155 16.92 11.96 -15.38
N ILE A 156 16.05 12.42 -14.51
CA ILE A 156 15.30 13.66 -14.67
C ILE A 156 15.66 14.64 -13.57
N LYS A 157 15.72 15.92 -13.89
CA LYS A 157 15.82 17.02 -12.91
C LYS A 157 14.42 17.60 -12.71
N VAL A 158 14.03 17.72 -11.46
CA VAL A 158 12.74 18.27 -11.07
C VAL A 158 12.97 19.53 -10.28
N VAL A 159 12.29 20.61 -10.68
CA VAL A 159 12.29 21.91 -9.99
C VAL A 159 10.83 22.34 -9.81
N SER A 160 10.43 22.62 -8.57
CA SER A 160 9.06 23.03 -8.24
C SER A 160 8.01 22.10 -8.85
N SER A 161 8.22 20.80 -8.73
CA SER A 161 7.35 19.72 -9.25
C SER A 161 7.23 19.64 -10.78
N ASN A 162 8.13 20.31 -11.51
CA ASN A 162 8.18 20.24 -12.98
C ASN A 162 9.49 19.61 -13.43
N ILE A 163 9.44 18.77 -14.47
CA ILE A 163 10.64 18.25 -15.12
C ILE A 163 11.28 19.40 -15.91
N THR A 164 12.51 19.74 -15.57
CA THR A 164 13.27 20.80 -16.26
C THR A 164 14.34 20.23 -17.18
N GLU A 165 14.91 19.09 -16.85
CA GLU A 165 15.94 18.43 -17.61
C GLU A 165 15.65 16.93 -17.68
N PHE A 166 16.06 16.30 -18.78
CA PHE A 166 15.85 14.88 -19.04
C PHE A 166 17.09 14.30 -19.71
N TYR A 167 17.66 13.25 -19.14
CA TYR A 167 18.86 12.59 -19.63
C TYR A 167 18.59 11.08 -19.81
N GLY A 168 18.56 10.61 -21.06
CA GLY A 168 18.28 9.22 -21.39
C GLY A 168 19.52 8.46 -21.82
N GLY A 169 19.82 7.36 -21.12
CA GLY A 169 20.96 6.51 -21.40
C GLY A 169 22.26 6.96 -20.77
N VAL A 170 23.20 6.02 -20.67
CA VAL A 170 24.48 6.16 -19.95
C VAL A 170 25.33 7.32 -20.48
N GLU A 171 25.44 7.46 -21.80
CA GLU A 171 26.28 8.49 -22.43
C GLU A 171 25.80 9.91 -22.12
N GLU A 172 24.49 10.14 -22.20
CA GLU A 172 23.92 11.45 -21.95
C GLU A 172 24.05 11.85 -20.47
N ILE A 173 23.84 10.89 -19.57
CA ILE A 173 24.00 11.08 -18.13
C ILE A 173 25.45 11.43 -17.81
N LYS A 174 26.42 10.67 -18.32
CA LYS A 174 27.86 10.94 -18.10
C LYS A 174 28.30 12.29 -18.62
N ASN A 175 27.81 12.68 -19.79
CA ASN A 175 28.24 13.94 -20.41
C ASN A 175 27.68 15.21 -19.73
N ASN A 176 26.56 15.11 -19.04
CA ASN A 176 25.88 16.25 -18.45
C ASN A 176 25.95 16.31 -16.92
N LEU A 177 26.21 15.19 -16.25
CA LEU A 177 26.14 15.09 -14.78
C LEU A 177 27.46 14.68 -14.12
N GLN A 178 28.53 14.47 -14.90
CA GLN A 178 29.86 14.12 -14.40
C GLN A 178 30.73 15.35 -14.10
#